data_8c49758d273d9ef027cdc1a81f735643
#
_entry.id   8c49758d273d9ef027cdc1a81f735643
#
_cell.length_a   1.000
_cell.length_b   1.000
_cell.length_c   1.000
_cell.angle_alpha   90.00
_cell.angle_beta   90.00
_cell.angle_gamma   90.00
#
_symmetry.space_group_name_H-M   'P 1'
#
loop_
_entity.id
_entity.type
_entity.pdbx_description
1 polymer ?
#
loop_
_entity_poly.entity_id
_entity_poly.type
_entity_poly.pdbx_seq_one_letter_code
_entity_poly.pdbx_strand_id
1 'polypeptide(L)'
;MAYETFAFVYDEVMDETLYQQWLDFSKRHLPSETCNILELACGTGALAVAFAKAGYHVTGLDLSEEMLMIASKRAFEEETPIQFVEGNMLDLSEIGQYQAITCFSDSLCYMKNEQEVQQVFDEVYQALEENGRFIFDVHSIYQIDTVFPEYSYHYQNDQFAFLWDSYPGKEKHSIEHFLTFFVEDPEEAGKFIREDELHQEQTYSLDNYLRMLENSGFSKAEAFGDFTDEQPKEDTKRLFFVAYKE
;
A
#
# COMPACT_ATOMS: atom_id res chain seq x y z
N MET A 1 18.25 -5.68 9.97
CA MET A 1 18.43 -7.06 9.45
C MET A 1 17.09 -7.73 9.15
N ALA A 2 16.06 -7.78 10.01
CA ALA A 2 14.79 -8.45 9.70
C ALA A 2 14.06 -7.85 8.47
N TYR A 3 13.94 -6.52 8.41
CA TYR A 3 13.29 -5.85 7.28
C TYR A 3 14.09 -5.87 5.96
N GLU A 4 15.42 -5.99 6.00
CA GLU A 4 16.23 -6.15 4.78
C GLU A 4 15.90 -7.45 4.06
N THR A 5 15.66 -8.50 4.80
CA THR A 5 15.31 -9.84 4.28
C THR A 5 13.89 -9.82 3.70
N PHE A 6 12.90 -9.22 4.40
CA PHE A 6 11.55 -9.08 3.90
C PHE A 6 11.50 -8.22 2.63
N ALA A 7 12.15 -7.06 2.65
CA ALA A 7 12.14 -6.15 1.52
C ALA A 7 12.76 -6.76 0.25
N PHE A 8 13.79 -7.61 0.41
CA PHE A 8 14.37 -8.36 -0.70
C PHE A 8 13.41 -9.42 -1.26
N VAL A 9 12.79 -10.22 -0.37
CA VAL A 9 11.86 -11.27 -0.78
C VAL A 9 10.54 -10.69 -1.29
N TYR A 10 10.10 -9.55 -0.74
CA TYR A 10 8.85 -8.89 -1.10
C TYR A 10 8.74 -8.66 -2.62
N ASP A 11 9.76 -8.07 -3.23
CA ASP A 11 9.77 -7.82 -4.67
C ASP A 11 9.70 -9.10 -5.51
N GLU A 12 10.34 -10.18 -5.05
CA GLU A 12 10.39 -11.46 -5.78
C GLU A 12 9.05 -12.22 -5.71
N VAL A 13 8.25 -12.00 -4.66
CA VAL A 13 6.97 -12.69 -4.47
C VAL A 13 5.76 -11.86 -4.87
N MET A 14 5.94 -10.54 -5.03
CA MET A 14 4.88 -9.65 -5.50
C MET A 14 4.59 -9.88 -6.98
N ASP A 15 3.30 -9.90 -7.29
CA ASP A 15 2.84 -9.92 -8.68
C ASP A 15 3.08 -8.55 -9.34
N GLU A 16 4.12 -8.46 -10.17
CA GLU A 16 4.48 -7.23 -10.89
C GLU A 16 3.32 -6.64 -11.70
N THR A 17 2.35 -7.48 -12.13
CA THR A 17 1.20 -7.01 -12.89
C THR A 17 0.28 -6.10 -12.08
N LEU A 18 0.30 -6.20 -10.74
CA LEU A 18 -0.49 -5.36 -9.85
C LEU A 18 -0.04 -3.89 -9.92
N TYR A 19 1.26 -3.62 -10.00
CA TYR A 19 1.77 -2.24 -10.12
C TYR A 19 1.26 -1.55 -11.38
N GLN A 20 1.18 -2.28 -12.49
CA GLN A 20 0.59 -1.75 -13.71
C GLN A 20 -0.91 -1.50 -13.57
N GLN A 21 -1.64 -2.37 -12.88
CA GLN A 21 -3.06 -2.19 -12.64
C GLN A 21 -3.34 -0.98 -11.72
N TRP A 22 -2.55 -0.76 -10.64
CA TRP A 22 -2.64 0.44 -9.81
C TRP A 22 -2.32 1.72 -10.59
N LEU A 23 -1.28 1.69 -11.41
CA LEU A 23 -0.94 2.82 -12.29
C LEU A 23 -2.10 3.14 -13.25
N ASP A 24 -2.65 2.12 -13.92
CA ASP A 24 -3.72 2.31 -14.91
C ASP A 24 -5.01 2.78 -14.25
N PHE A 25 -5.35 2.27 -13.06
CA PHE A 25 -6.46 2.77 -12.25
C PHE A 25 -6.24 4.26 -11.88
N SER A 26 -5.08 4.58 -11.33
CA SER A 26 -4.74 5.95 -10.94
C SER A 26 -4.81 6.93 -12.11
N LYS A 27 -4.27 6.57 -13.28
CA LYS A 27 -4.30 7.43 -14.48
C LYS A 27 -5.71 7.83 -14.93
N ARG A 28 -6.71 6.96 -14.69
CA ARG A 28 -8.11 7.29 -15.00
C ARG A 28 -8.71 8.31 -14.04
N HIS A 29 -8.15 8.40 -12.82
CA HIS A 29 -8.71 9.20 -11.73
C HIS A 29 -7.84 10.38 -11.29
N LEU A 30 -6.59 10.47 -11.73
CA LEU A 30 -5.70 11.60 -11.41
C LEU A 30 -6.20 12.91 -12.02
N PRO A 31 -5.94 14.08 -11.39
CA PRO A 31 -6.49 15.37 -11.83
C PRO A 31 -5.92 15.85 -13.17
N SER A 32 -4.73 15.40 -13.57
CA SER A 32 -4.09 15.75 -14.83
C SER A 32 -3.06 14.69 -15.24
N GLU A 33 -2.59 14.76 -16.50
CA GLU A 33 -1.52 13.88 -17.02
C GLU A 33 -0.15 14.16 -16.39
N THR A 34 0.02 15.31 -15.74
CA THR A 34 1.22 15.68 -14.99
C THR A 34 0.80 16.36 -13.70
N CYS A 35 1.04 15.75 -12.56
CA CYS A 35 0.77 16.32 -11.25
C CYS A 35 1.81 15.87 -10.23
N ASN A 36 1.87 16.60 -9.11
CA ASN A 36 2.67 16.20 -7.96
C ASN A 36 1.89 15.15 -7.18
N ILE A 37 2.48 13.98 -7.01
CA ILE A 37 1.91 12.84 -6.29
C ILE A 37 2.73 12.59 -5.03
N LEU A 38 2.06 12.43 -3.90
CA LEU A 38 2.60 11.80 -2.70
C LEU A 38 2.10 10.35 -2.66
N GLU A 39 3.00 9.39 -2.71
CA GLU A 39 2.69 7.98 -2.51
C GLU A 39 2.99 7.61 -1.05
N LEU A 40 1.95 7.30 -0.28
CA LEU A 40 2.03 6.84 1.10
C LEU A 40 2.30 5.34 1.14
N ALA A 41 3.15 4.89 2.06
CA ALA A 41 3.62 3.52 2.18
C ALA A 41 4.17 3.00 0.84
N CYS A 42 5.12 3.75 0.26
CA CYS A 42 5.65 3.46 -1.07
C CYS A 42 6.52 2.19 -1.15
N GLY A 43 6.86 1.59 -0.02
CA GLY A 43 7.64 0.36 0.09
C GLY A 43 8.96 0.44 -0.70
N THR A 44 9.21 -0.56 -1.53
CA THR A 44 10.38 -0.66 -2.42
C THR A 44 10.35 0.29 -3.63
N GLY A 45 9.34 1.18 -3.72
CA GLY A 45 9.23 2.23 -4.72
C GLY A 45 8.85 1.76 -6.13
N ALA A 46 8.36 0.54 -6.30
CA ALA A 46 8.02 0.00 -7.61
C ALA A 46 6.92 0.83 -8.30
N LEU A 47 5.86 1.18 -7.57
CA LEU A 47 4.77 2.00 -8.09
C LEU A 47 5.19 3.47 -8.24
N ALA A 48 5.99 4.02 -7.29
CA ALA A 48 6.57 5.35 -7.41
C ALA A 48 7.36 5.52 -8.73
N VAL A 49 8.20 4.54 -9.06
CA VAL A 49 8.96 4.51 -10.33
C VAL A 49 8.01 4.42 -11.52
N ALA A 50 6.95 3.61 -11.45
CA ALA A 50 5.97 3.51 -12.52
C ALA A 50 5.25 4.84 -12.77
N PHE A 51 4.86 5.57 -11.72
CA PHE A 51 4.30 6.92 -11.83
C PHE A 51 5.30 7.90 -12.43
N ALA A 52 6.56 7.90 -11.97
CA ALA A 52 7.59 8.81 -12.49
C ALA A 52 7.87 8.56 -13.99
N LYS A 53 7.94 7.30 -14.41
CA LYS A 53 8.06 6.91 -15.83
C LYS A 53 6.84 7.33 -16.66
N ALA A 54 5.67 7.41 -16.04
CA ALA A 54 4.45 7.91 -16.69
C ALA A 54 4.39 9.45 -16.79
N GLY A 55 5.37 10.17 -16.24
CA GLY A 55 5.50 11.62 -16.34
C GLY A 55 5.01 12.40 -15.12
N TYR A 56 4.69 11.75 -14.02
CA TYR A 56 4.30 12.39 -12.77
C TYR A 56 5.53 12.79 -11.93
N HIS A 57 5.37 13.84 -11.12
CA HIS A 57 6.36 14.21 -10.11
C HIS A 57 6.02 13.51 -8.80
N VAL A 58 6.86 12.58 -8.37
CA VAL A 58 6.56 11.68 -7.25
C VAL A 58 7.42 11.98 -6.04
N THR A 59 6.78 12.03 -4.88
CA THR A 59 7.41 11.88 -3.57
C THR A 59 6.88 10.57 -2.97
N GLY A 60 7.77 9.67 -2.57
CA GLY A 60 7.42 8.45 -1.84
C GLY A 60 7.66 8.61 -0.35
N LEU A 61 6.68 8.24 0.47
CA LEU A 61 6.80 8.22 1.93
C LEU A 61 6.61 6.79 2.43
N ASP A 62 7.52 6.34 3.27
CA ASP A 62 7.42 5.05 3.95
C ASP A 62 7.96 5.14 5.38
N LEU A 63 7.51 4.26 6.25
CA LEU A 63 7.96 4.17 7.64
C LEU A 63 9.32 3.44 7.77
N SER A 64 9.65 2.59 6.80
CA SER A 64 10.84 1.72 6.80
C SER A 64 11.99 2.35 6.01
N GLU A 65 13.09 2.67 6.70
CA GLU A 65 14.32 3.14 6.09
C GLU A 65 14.88 2.11 5.10
N GLU A 66 14.75 0.81 5.41
CA GLU A 66 15.21 -0.29 4.57
C GLU A 66 14.45 -0.34 3.24
N MET A 67 13.12 -0.18 3.27
CA MET A 67 12.31 -0.07 2.07
C MET A 67 12.73 1.13 1.22
N LEU A 68 12.95 2.28 1.84
CA LEU A 68 13.39 3.51 1.15
C LEU A 68 14.79 3.40 0.56
N MET A 69 15.70 2.62 1.16
CA MET A 69 17.00 2.32 0.55
C MET A 69 16.85 1.55 -0.77
N ILE A 70 15.97 0.54 -0.80
CA ILE A 70 15.67 -0.22 -2.03
C ILE A 70 14.97 0.68 -3.05
N ALA A 71 14.00 1.48 -2.62
CA ALA A 71 13.29 2.43 -3.47
C ALA A 71 14.24 3.45 -4.13
N SER A 72 15.18 3.99 -3.35
CA SER A 72 16.19 4.94 -3.84
C SER A 72 17.13 4.29 -4.86
N LYS A 73 17.57 3.05 -4.59
CA LYS A 73 18.38 2.28 -5.54
C LYS A 73 17.63 2.01 -6.84
N ARG A 74 16.37 1.55 -6.75
CA ARG A 74 15.50 1.31 -7.90
C ARG A 74 15.32 2.58 -8.75
N ALA A 75 14.98 3.70 -8.11
CA ALA A 75 14.82 4.98 -8.81
C ALA A 75 16.10 5.44 -9.52
N PHE A 76 17.27 5.21 -8.91
CA PHE A 76 18.57 5.51 -9.51
C PHE A 76 18.85 4.61 -10.73
N GLU A 77 18.64 3.31 -10.62
CA GLU A 77 18.83 2.34 -11.71
C GLU A 77 17.89 2.59 -12.89
N GLU A 78 16.69 3.09 -12.60
CA GLU A 78 15.67 3.42 -13.61
C GLU A 78 15.73 4.87 -14.10
N GLU A 79 16.74 5.64 -13.65
CA GLU A 79 16.96 7.04 -14.03
C GLU A 79 15.72 7.94 -13.78
N THR A 80 14.94 7.64 -12.73
CA THR A 80 13.75 8.40 -12.35
C THR A 80 14.03 9.30 -11.14
N PRO A 81 13.85 10.63 -11.24
CA PRO A 81 14.06 11.54 -10.12
C PRO A 81 12.87 11.49 -9.16
N ILE A 82 12.99 10.73 -8.08
CA ILE A 82 11.97 10.60 -7.03
C ILE A 82 12.58 11.03 -5.71
N GLN A 83 11.84 11.83 -4.94
CA GLN A 83 12.18 12.11 -3.55
C GLN A 83 11.55 11.05 -2.65
N PHE A 84 12.37 10.39 -1.82
CA PHE A 84 11.89 9.49 -0.79
C PHE A 84 12.07 10.12 0.59
N VAL A 85 11.06 9.96 1.45
CA VAL A 85 10.99 10.55 2.79
C VAL A 85 10.60 9.48 3.79
N GLU A 86 11.42 9.28 4.81
CA GLU A 86 11.03 8.46 5.96
C GLU A 86 9.98 9.23 6.78
N GLY A 87 8.83 8.61 7.00
CA GLY A 87 7.74 9.27 7.71
C GLY A 87 6.56 8.35 8.00
N ASN A 88 5.70 8.84 8.88
CA ASN A 88 4.48 8.13 9.28
C ASN A 88 3.27 8.84 8.65
N MET A 89 2.41 8.09 7.97
CA MET A 89 1.19 8.64 7.37
C MET A 89 0.18 9.17 8.40
N LEU A 90 0.41 8.91 9.70
CA LEU A 90 -0.35 9.51 10.80
C LEU A 90 0.06 10.96 11.12
N ASP A 91 1.13 11.48 10.51
CA ASP A 91 1.58 12.86 10.66
C ASP A 91 2.24 13.33 9.34
N LEU A 92 1.49 14.08 8.55
CA LEU A 92 1.94 14.66 7.27
C LEU A 92 2.18 16.18 7.38
N SER A 93 2.26 16.73 8.58
CA SER A 93 2.30 18.18 8.83
C SER A 93 3.50 18.89 8.15
N GLU A 94 4.61 18.19 7.93
CA GLU A 94 5.84 18.75 7.33
C GLU A 94 6.06 18.33 5.86
N ILE A 95 5.16 17.49 5.30
CA ILE A 95 5.39 16.90 3.96
C ILE A 95 5.10 17.87 2.80
N GLY A 96 4.35 18.93 3.05
CA GLY A 96 3.92 19.89 2.02
C GLY A 96 2.53 19.59 1.46
N GLN A 97 2.25 20.09 0.24
CA GLN A 97 0.96 19.91 -0.42
C GLN A 97 1.11 19.29 -1.80
N TYR A 98 0.14 18.45 -2.17
CA TYR A 98 0.15 17.66 -3.39
C TYR A 98 -1.18 17.73 -4.12
N GLN A 99 -1.14 17.61 -5.44
CA GLN A 99 -2.34 17.55 -6.29
C GLN A 99 -3.03 16.19 -6.23
N ALA A 100 -2.26 15.15 -5.92
CA ALA A 100 -2.80 13.83 -5.64
C ALA A 100 -1.99 13.14 -4.54
N ILE A 101 -2.68 12.36 -3.73
CA ILE A 101 -2.07 11.45 -2.74
C ILE A 101 -2.57 10.05 -3.04
N THR A 102 -1.68 9.07 -3.00
CA THR A 102 -2.02 7.66 -3.22
C THR A 102 -1.60 6.81 -2.03
N CYS A 103 -2.34 5.73 -1.75
CA CYS A 103 -2.00 4.74 -0.73
C CYS A 103 -2.52 3.38 -1.19
N PHE A 104 -1.64 2.52 -1.70
CA PHE A 104 -2.02 1.25 -2.30
C PHE A 104 -1.48 0.05 -1.54
N SER A 105 -1.78 -1.14 -2.08
CA SER A 105 -1.41 -2.41 -1.48
C SER A 105 -1.93 -2.57 -0.06
N ASP A 106 -3.23 -2.22 0.12
CA ASP A 106 -3.94 -2.40 1.41
C ASP A 106 -3.25 -1.79 2.63
N SER A 107 -2.29 -0.87 2.42
CA SER A 107 -1.47 -0.29 3.50
C SER A 107 -2.29 0.35 4.62
N LEU A 108 -3.48 0.87 4.32
CA LEU A 108 -4.42 1.38 5.35
C LEU A 108 -4.99 0.29 6.26
N CYS A 109 -4.98 -0.98 5.83
CA CYS A 109 -5.44 -2.10 6.66
C CYS A 109 -4.49 -2.38 7.84
N TYR A 110 -3.26 -1.86 7.80
CA TYR A 110 -2.28 -1.94 8.90
C TYR A 110 -2.52 -0.93 10.03
N MET A 111 -3.45 0.00 9.87
CA MET A 111 -3.82 0.92 10.94
C MET A 111 -4.47 0.15 12.09
N LYS A 112 -4.06 0.46 13.34
CA LYS A 112 -4.46 -0.31 14.52
C LYS A 112 -5.96 -0.29 14.81
N ASN A 113 -6.66 0.74 14.35
CA ASN A 113 -8.08 0.95 14.61
C ASN A 113 -8.66 2.01 13.68
N GLU A 114 -10.00 2.16 13.71
CA GLU A 114 -10.74 3.15 12.92
C GLU A 114 -10.28 4.60 13.18
N GLN A 115 -9.80 4.90 14.41
CA GLN A 115 -9.33 6.24 14.76
C GLN A 115 -8.03 6.58 14.03
N GLU A 116 -7.10 5.62 13.88
CA GLU A 116 -5.88 5.83 13.10
C GLU A 116 -6.20 5.99 11.61
N VAL A 117 -7.15 5.23 11.05
CA VAL A 117 -7.61 5.45 9.66
C VAL A 117 -8.19 6.85 9.47
N GLN A 118 -9.05 7.29 10.42
CA GLN A 118 -9.59 8.65 10.41
C GLN A 118 -8.48 9.71 10.46
N GLN A 119 -7.47 9.51 11.30
CA GLN A 119 -6.33 10.42 11.41
C GLN A 119 -5.55 10.49 10.09
N VAL A 120 -5.30 9.35 9.41
CA VAL A 120 -4.67 9.37 8.08
C VAL A 120 -5.49 10.19 7.09
N PHE A 121 -6.82 10.03 7.09
CA PHE A 121 -7.68 10.81 6.19
C PHE A 121 -7.66 12.31 6.50
N ASP A 122 -7.60 12.68 7.78
CA ASP A 122 -7.47 14.07 8.20
C ASP A 122 -6.13 14.68 7.74
N GLU A 123 -5.02 13.96 7.93
CA GLU A 123 -3.69 14.37 7.48
C GLU A 123 -3.61 14.48 5.95
N VAL A 124 -4.14 13.48 5.23
CA VAL A 124 -4.21 13.50 3.76
C VAL A 124 -5.03 14.69 3.26
N TYR A 125 -6.18 14.97 3.90
CA TYR A 125 -6.99 16.13 3.54
C TYR A 125 -6.22 17.44 3.69
N GLN A 126 -5.41 17.59 4.74
CA GLN A 126 -4.57 18.78 4.94
C GLN A 126 -3.42 18.87 3.92
N ALA A 127 -2.81 17.74 3.57
CA ALA A 127 -1.71 17.66 2.62
C ALA A 127 -2.14 17.74 1.14
N LEU A 128 -3.44 17.69 0.84
CA LEU A 128 -3.95 17.90 -0.52
C LEU A 128 -4.12 19.40 -0.83
N GLU A 129 -3.76 19.78 -2.06
CA GLU A 129 -4.15 21.07 -2.66
C GLU A 129 -5.67 21.13 -2.90
N GLU A 130 -6.19 22.35 -3.13
CA GLU A 130 -7.57 22.54 -3.60
C GLU A 130 -7.77 21.82 -4.95
N ASN A 131 -8.90 21.15 -5.12
CA ASN A 131 -9.20 20.24 -6.23
C ASN A 131 -8.29 19.00 -6.33
N GLY A 132 -7.55 18.71 -5.26
CA GLY A 132 -6.72 17.51 -5.15
C GLY A 132 -7.53 16.23 -4.96
N ARG A 133 -6.88 15.09 -5.14
CA ARG A 133 -7.51 13.77 -5.05
C ARG A 133 -6.72 12.83 -4.16
N PHE A 134 -7.42 12.08 -3.34
CA PHE A 134 -6.89 10.95 -2.62
C PHE A 134 -7.37 9.65 -3.27
N ILE A 135 -6.45 8.78 -3.65
CA ILE A 135 -6.73 7.50 -4.31
C ILE A 135 -6.08 6.39 -3.50
N PHE A 136 -6.88 5.44 -3.03
CA PHE A 136 -6.36 4.34 -2.22
C PHE A 136 -7.14 3.06 -2.42
N ASP A 137 -6.57 1.96 -1.96
CA ASP A 137 -7.27 0.69 -1.88
C ASP A 137 -7.18 0.06 -0.49
N VAL A 138 -8.10 -0.85 -0.22
CA VAL A 138 -8.14 -1.67 0.97
C VAL A 138 -8.70 -3.05 0.64
N HIS A 139 -8.37 -4.05 1.44
CA HIS A 139 -9.09 -5.30 1.41
C HIS A 139 -10.57 -5.11 1.79
N SER A 140 -11.46 -5.78 1.08
CA SER A 140 -12.88 -5.81 1.44
C SER A 140 -13.12 -6.73 2.65
N ILE A 141 -14.28 -6.60 3.28
CA ILE A 141 -14.73 -7.54 4.31
C ILE A 141 -14.81 -8.98 3.74
N TYR A 142 -15.22 -9.13 2.48
CA TYR A 142 -15.24 -10.45 1.82
C TYR A 142 -13.85 -11.06 1.73
N GLN A 143 -12.84 -10.28 1.37
CA GLN A 143 -11.44 -10.74 1.31
C GLN A 143 -10.95 -11.20 2.69
N ILE A 144 -11.17 -10.37 3.72
CA ILE A 144 -10.69 -10.64 5.09
C ILE A 144 -11.46 -11.80 5.75
N ASP A 145 -12.79 -11.82 5.65
CA ASP A 145 -13.61 -12.76 6.41
C ASP A 145 -13.84 -14.10 5.69
N THR A 146 -13.66 -14.13 4.35
CA THR A 146 -14.05 -15.29 3.55
C THR A 146 -12.89 -15.88 2.75
N VAL A 147 -12.05 -15.04 2.15
CA VAL A 147 -10.99 -15.51 1.24
C VAL A 147 -9.70 -15.85 1.98
N PHE A 148 -9.28 -14.99 2.90
CA PHE A 148 -8.04 -15.18 3.65
C PHE A 148 -8.08 -16.21 4.79
N PRO A 149 -9.20 -16.48 5.48
CA PRO A 149 -9.20 -17.53 6.49
C PRO A 149 -8.69 -18.86 5.92
N GLU A 150 -7.70 -19.46 6.59
CA GLU A 150 -7.04 -20.70 6.17
C GLU A 150 -6.28 -20.60 4.82
N TYR A 151 -6.01 -19.37 4.31
CA TYR A 151 -5.16 -19.21 3.14
C TYR A 151 -3.73 -19.60 3.49
N SER A 152 -3.13 -20.41 2.62
CA SER A 152 -1.71 -20.79 2.72
C SER A 152 -1.08 -20.68 1.34
N TYR A 153 0.09 -20.09 1.31
CA TYR A 153 0.89 -19.95 0.10
C TYR A 153 2.35 -20.28 0.43
N HIS A 154 3.06 -20.87 -0.49
CA HIS A 154 4.49 -21.06 -0.39
C HIS A 154 5.16 -20.86 -1.73
N TYR A 155 6.37 -20.33 -1.66
CA TYR A 155 7.25 -20.14 -2.81
C TYR A 155 8.67 -20.54 -2.43
N GLN A 156 9.45 -21.04 -3.37
CA GLN A 156 10.88 -21.29 -3.16
C GLN A 156 11.65 -21.21 -4.48
N ASN A 157 12.89 -20.76 -4.37
CA ASN A 157 13.92 -20.83 -5.41
C ASN A 157 15.26 -21.29 -4.77
N ASP A 158 16.39 -21.12 -5.48
CA ASP A 158 17.69 -21.53 -4.98
C ASP A 158 18.21 -20.62 -3.84
N GLN A 159 17.67 -19.42 -3.67
CA GLN A 159 18.16 -18.40 -2.74
C GLN A 159 17.28 -18.26 -1.50
N PHE A 160 15.98 -18.50 -1.62
CA PHE A 160 15.06 -18.38 -0.49
C PHE A 160 13.85 -19.29 -0.60
N ALA A 161 13.19 -19.53 0.55
CA ALA A 161 11.83 -20.06 0.62
C ALA A 161 10.95 -19.12 1.45
N PHE A 162 9.70 -18.97 1.05
CA PHE A 162 8.70 -18.14 1.67
C PHE A 162 7.41 -18.94 1.94
N LEU A 163 6.92 -18.85 3.16
CA LEU A 163 5.65 -19.43 3.57
C LEU A 163 4.76 -18.32 4.11
N TRP A 164 3.51 -18.35 3.71
CA TRP A 164 2.48 -17.42 4.16
C TRP A 164 1.25 -18.21 4.59
N ASP A 165 0.91 -18.12 5.87
CA ASP A 165 -0.29 -18.71 6.45
C ASP A 165 -1.15 -17.60 7.08
N SER A 166 -2.47 -17.65 6.84
CA SER A 166 -3.39 -16.62 7.30
C SER A 166 -4.44 -17.20 8.24
N TYR A 167 -4.71 -16.48 9.33
CA TYR A 167 -5.68 -16.86 10.34
C TYR A 167 -6.57 -15.68 10.72
N PRO A 168 -7.85 -15.92 11.05
CA PRO A 168 -8.72 -14.86 11.57
C PRO A 168 -8.09 -14.14 12.76
N GLY A 169 -8.07 -12.81 12.71
CA GLY A 169 -7.59 -11.99 13.81
C GLY A 169 -8.59 -11.95 14.99
N LYS A 170 -8.23 -11.21 16.03
CA LYS A 170 -9.06 -11.08 17.24
C LYS A 170 -10.20 -10.09 17.07
N GLU A 171 -9.95 -9.03 16.31
CA GLU A 171 -10.92 -7.98 16.07
C GLU A 171 -11.85 -8.36 14.91
N LYS A 172 -13.00 -7.71 14.85
CA LYS A 172 -13.95 -7.93 13.75
C LYS A 172 -13.33 -7.46 12.43
N HIS A 173 -13.45 -8.27 11.38
CA HIS A 173 -12.89 -8.01 10.06
C HIS A 173 -11.37 -7.79 10.10
N SER A 174 -10.66 -8.61 10.90
CA SER A 174 -9.21 -8.63 10.96
C SER A 174 -8.63 -9.99 10.59
N ILE A 175 -7.41 -9.99 10.11
CA ILE A 175 -6.64 -11.16 9.71
C ILE A 175 -5.21 -11.06 10.29
N GLU A 176 -4.61 -12.19 10.61
CA GLU A 176 -3.22 -12.32 10.99
C GLU A 176 -2.50 -13.16 9.92
N HIS A 177 -1.48 -12.59 9.29
CA HIS A 177 -0.62 -13.27 8.33
C HIS A 177 0.71 -13.62 8.98
N PHE A 178 1.01 -14.90 9.07
CA PHE A 178 2.28 -15.42 9.52
C PHE A 178 3.17 -15.66 8.31
N LEU A 179 4.21 -14.86 8.19
CA LEU A 179 5.19 -14.96 7.12
C LEU A 179 6.46 -15.58 7.67
N THR A 180 6.94 -16.65 7.03
CA THR A 180 8.22 -17.27 7.37
C THR A 180 9.12 -17.25 6.16
N PHE A 181 10.30 -16.70 6.33
CA PHE A 181 11.35 -16.63 5.32
C PHE A 181 12.51 -17.53 5.70
N PHE A 182 13.05 -18.23 4.72
CA PHE A 182 14.34 -18.92 4.80
C PHE A 182 15.21 -18.34 3.69
N VAL A 183 16.20 -17.53 4.03
CA VAL A 183 17.10 -16.89 3.06
C VAL A 183 18.49 -17.48 3.21
N GLU A 184 19.14 -17.80 2.09
CA GLU A 184 20.49 -18.37 2.10
C GLU A 184 21.46 -17.43 2.82
N ASP A 185 22.24 -17.99 3.73
CA ASP A 185 23.26 -17.26 4.48
C ASP A 185 24.40 -16.83 3.53
N PRO A 186 24.65 -15.52 3.36
CA PRO A 186 25.70 -15.05 2.47
C PRO A 186 27.12 -15.46 2.90
N GLU A 187 27.31 -15.87 4.17
CA GLU A 187 28.61 -16.29 4.70
C GLU A 187 28.80 -17.81 4.65
N GLU A 188 27.71 -18.61 4.65
CA GLU A 188 27.76 -20.07 4.69
C GLU A 188 26.83 -20.73 3.68
N ALA A 189 27.32 -20.95 2.45
CA ALA A 189 26.53 -21.55 1.36
C ALA A 189 25.84 -22.85 1.77
N GLY A 190 24.57 -23.00 1.43
CA GLY A 190 23.71 -24.13 1.77
C GLY A 190 23.11 -24.08 3.17
N LYS A 191 23.37 -23.03 3.95
CA LYS A 191 22.63 -22.73 5.17
C LYS A 191 21.58 -21.65 4.87
N PHE A 192 20.50 -21.66 5.66
CA PHE A 192 19.42 -20.70 5.54
C PHE A 192 19.15 -20.06 6.91
N ILE A 193 19.00 -18.75 6.89
CA ILE A 193 18.55 -17.96 8.05
C ILE A 193 17.03 -17.94 8.01
N ARG A 194 16.40 -18.30 9.13
CA ARG A 194 14.94 -18.19 9.28
C ARG A 194 14.59 -16.87 9.93
N GLU A 195 13.62 -16.18 9.34
CA GLU A 195 12.96 -15.01 9.92
C GLU A 195 11.46 -15.20 9.87
N ASP A 196 10.77 -14.75 10.91
CA ASP A 196 9.31 -14.82 11.03
C ASP A 196 8.75 -13.41 11.23
N GLU A 197 7.69 -13.09 10.51
CA GLU A 197 6.96 -11.83 10.65
C GLU A 197 5.47 -12.11 10.90
N LEU A 198 4.85 -11.26 11.70
CA LEU A 198 3.42 -11.24 11.92
C LEU A 198 2.84 -9.93 11.39
N HIS A 199 2.04 -10.05 10.35
CA HIS A 199 1.29 -8.94 9.79
C HIS A 199 -0.16 -9.01 10.28
N GLN A 200 -0.66 -7.90 10.80
CA GLN A 200 -2.02 -7.78 11.32
C GLN A 200 -2.74 -6.70 10.51
N GLU A 201 -3.84 -7.09 9.91
CA GLU A 201 -4.65 -6.19 9.09
C GLU A 201 -6.08 -6.16 9.61
N GLN A 202 -6.71 -5.00 9.47
CA GLN A 202 -8.13 -4.81 9.75
C GLN A 202 -8.77 -3.96 8.66
N THR A 203 -9.98 -4.32 8.27
CA THR A 203 -10.77 -3.54 7.32
C THR A 203 -12.13 -3.15 7.89
N TYR A 204 -12.79 -2.23 7.21
CA TYR A 204 -14.09 -1.70 7.60
C TYR A 204 -15.08 -1.79 6.44
N SER A 205 -16.36 -1.57 6.72
CA SER A 205 -17.37 -1.54 5.66
C SER A 205 -17.17 -0.34 4.72
N LEU A 206 -17.63 -0.50 3.49
CA LEU A 206 -17.67 0.59 2.51
C LEU A 206 -18.26 1.88 3.10
N ASP A 207 -19.39 1.76 3.79
CA ASP A 207 -20.07 2.92 4.41
C ASP A 207 -19.21 3.57 5.51
N ASN A 208 -18.40 2.79 6.25
CA ASN A 208 -17.50 3.33 7.26
C ASN A 208 -16.38 4.15 6.61
N TYR A 209 -15.76 3.63 5.53
CA TYR A 209 -14.74 4.39 4.81
C TYR A 209 -15.30 5.69 4.22
N LEU A 210 -16.47 5.64 3.58
CA LEU A 210 -17.11 6.84 3.02
C LEU A 210 -17.44 7.86 4.12
N ARG A 211 -17.94 7.41 5.27
CA ARG A 211 -18.21 8.29 6.42
C ARG A 211 -16.93 8.92 6.98
N MET A 212 -15.84 8.16 7.09
CA MET A 212 -14.55 8.69 7.57
C MET A 212 -14.00 9.76 6.59
N LEU A 213 -14.10 9.54 5.30
CA LEU A 213 -13.72 10.53 4.28
C LEU A 213 -14.57 11.80 4.40
N GLU A 214 -15.90 11.68 4.55
CA GLU A 214 -16.80 12.82 4.78
C GLU A 214 -16.43 13.59 6.06
N ASN A 215 -16.12 12.88 7.15
CA ASN A 215 -15.71 13.49 8.42
C ASN A 215 -14.41 14.31 8.29
N SER A 216 -13.48 13.90 7.45
CA SER A 216 -12.23 14.64 7.17
C SER A 216 -12.43 15.87 6.27
N GLY A 217 -13.60 16.00 5.64
CA GLY A 217 -13.95 17.17 4.82
C GLY A 217 -13.94 16.92 3.31
N PHE A 218 -13.70 15.69 2.84
CA PHE A 218 -13.82 15.39 1.42
C PHE A 218 -15.26 15.64 0.93
N SER A 219 -15.39 16.45 -0.13
CA SER A 219 -16.68 16.85 -0.68
C SER A 219 -17.42 15.72 -1.39
N LYS A 220 -16.65 14.78 -1.94
CA LYS A 220 -17.13 13.62 -2.66
C LYS A 220 -16.15 12.47 -2.49
N ALA A 221 -16.66 11.25 -2.38
CA ALA A 221 -15.88 10.02 -2.50
C ALA A 221 -16.63 8.99 -3.35
N GLU A 222 -15.90 8.31 -4.22
CA GLU A 222 -16.41 7.24 -5.08
C GLU A 222 -15.69 5.95 -4.72
N ALA A 223 -16.40 4.82 -4.80
CA ALA A 223 -15.83 3.51 -4.54
C ALA A 223 -16.01 2.58 -5.74
N PHE A 224 -14.99 1.77 -6.00
CA PHE A 224 -14.90 0.86 -7.14
C PHE A 224 -14.40 -0.51 -6.69
N GLY A 225 -14.69 -1.55 -7.48
CA GLY A 225 -14.27 -2.93 -7.19
C GLY A 225 -13.15 -3.42 -8.10
N ASP A 226 -12.14 -4.07 -7.52
CA ASP A 226 -11.15 -4.91 -8.20
C ASP A 226 -10.52 -4.27 -9.45
N PHE A 227 -9.91 -3.07 -9.32
CA PHE A 227 -9.24 -2.31 -10.38
C PHE A 227 -10.14 -1.83 -11.54
N THR A 228 -11.46 -1.98 -11.42
CA THR A 228 -12.42 -1.54 -12.43
C THR A 228 -13.03 -0.18 -12.08
N ASP A 229 -13.82 0.39 -13.00
CA ASP A 229 -14.65 1.57 -12.72
C ASP A 229 -16.12 1.17 -12.38
N GLU A 230 -16.33 -0.10 -12.02
CA GLU A 230 -17.64 -0.63 -11.59
C GLU A 230 -17.80 -0.48 -10.07
N GLN A 231 -19.05 -0.35 -9.63
CA GLN A 231 -19.39 -0.37 -8.21
C GLN A 231 -19.00 -1.72 -7.57
N PRO A 232 -18.55 -1.72 -6.29
CA PRO A 232 -18.25 -2.95 -5.59
C PRO A 232 -19.46 -3.89 -5.53
N LYS A 233 -19.19 -5.20 -5.65
CA LYS A 233 -20.15 -6.30 -5.51
C LYS A 233 -19.93 -7.03 -4.18
N GLU A 234 -20.82 -7.97 -3.84
CA GLU A 234 -20.71 -8.74 -2.59
C GLU A 234 -19.41 -9.57 -2.50
N ASP A 235 -18.87 -10.01 -3.63
CA ASP A 235 -17.66 -10.82 -3.75
C ASP A 235 -16.41 -10.02 -4.20
N THR A 236 -16.50 -8.70 -4.23
CA THR A 236 -15.35 -7.82 -4.49
C THR A 236 -14.29 -8.07 -3.43
N LYS A 237 -13.05 -8.29 -3.87
CA LYS A 237 -11.93 -8.57 -2.97
C LYS A 237 -11.21 -7.32 -2.51
N ARG A 238 -11.08 -6.33 -3.38
CA ARG A 238 -10.36 -5.09 -3.15
C ARG A 238 -11.26 -3.90 -3.44
N LEU A 239 -11.39 -3.01 -2.46
CA LEU A 239 -12.14 -1.77 -2.62
C LEU A 239 -11.16 -0.65 -2.98
N PHE A 240 -11.46 0.08 -4.02
CA PHE A 240 -10.74 1.29 -4.43
C PHE A 240 -11.59 2.51 -4.11
N PHE A 241 -10.94 3.57 -3.67
CA PHE A 241 -11.59 4.84 -3.36
C PHE A 241 -10.92 5.99 -4.09
N VAL A 242 -11.74 6.93 -4.55
CA VAL A 242 -11.30 8.22 -5.07
C VAL A 242 -12.05 9.30 -4.32
N ALA A 243 -11.34 10.05 -3.48
CA ALA A 243 -11.90 11.12 -2.69
C ALA A 243 -11.41 12.50 -3.20
N TYR A 244 -12.28 13.48 -3.18
CA TYR A 244 -12.10 14.80 -3.79
C TYR A 244 -12.11 15.90 -2.72
N LYS A 245 -11.06 16.72 -2.68
CA LYS A 245 -11.03 17.98 -1.94
C LYS A 245 -11.44 19.10 -2.88
N GLU A 246 -12.52 19.83 -2.53
CA GLU A 246 -13.03 21.01 -3.25
C GLU A 246 -12.91 22.26 -2.38
#